data_28d90d0c97e15fd5e9c23a1e8f2a338d
#
_entry.id   28d90d0c97e15fd5e9c23a1e8f2a338d
#
_cell.length_a   1.000
_cell.length_b   1.000
_cell.length_c   1.000
_cell.angle_alpha   90.00
_cell.angle_beta   90.00
_cell.angle_gamma   90.00
#
_symmetry.space_group_name_H-M   'P 1'
#
loop_
_entity.id
_entity.type
_entity.pdbx_description
1 polymer ?
#
loop_
_entity_poly.entity_id
_entity_poly.type
_entity_poly.pdbx_seq_one_letter_code
_entity_poly.pdbx_strand_id
1 'polypeptide(L)'
;MLTTPQHYAYIKIAEGCNNFCAFCIIPHLRGRYRSRAVEDILQEARGLAESGVKELIVVAQDTSRYGTDLYGAPRLPLLLHELCRIEGFHWIRVHYLYPDMITDELLDTFASEPKLVNYMDIPIQHVNDAILRRMNRRGTRAELDEMLQKLRSRLPDAVIRTSLITGLPGEGEAEFEELCAWLRENKLERVGAFVFSPEDGTPAAKMEHADEEVAQRRAEIIAELQSRIMDEYNAARVGTVMEVLCEGEEPETGRCFGRTYADSPDIDGRVLFSAARSVSPGEFVMVRITGAEDGDLVGEMEENA
;
A
#
# COMPACT_ATOMS: atom_id res chain seq x y z
N MET A 1 -7.51 -14.09 -19.42
CA MET A 1 -7.52 -12.75 -20.05
C MET A 1 -7.24 -11.75 -18.94
N LEU A 2 -6.13 -11.01 -19.01
CA LEU A 2 -5.83 -9.96 -18.05
C LEU A 2 -6.83 -8.81 -18.23
N THR A 3 -7.30 -8.23 -17.12
CA THR A 3 -8.16 -7.03 -17.11
C THR A 3 -7.36 -5.77 -16.82
N THR A 4 -6.09 -5.92 -16.44
CA THR A 4 -5.10 -4.84 -16.26
C THR A 4 -4.35 -4.57 -17.57
N PRO A 5 -3.65 -3.43 -17.70
CA PRO A 5 -2.61 -3.26 -18.72
C PRO A 5 -1.59 -4.40 -18.68
N GLN A 6 -0.89 -4.61 -19.81
CA GLN A 6 0.02 -5.76 -19.95
C GLN A 6 1.23 -5.74 -19.01
N HIS A 7 1.65 -4.56 -18.53
CA HIS A 7 2.88 -4.39 -17.77
C HIS A 7 2.75 -4.68 -16.27
N TYR A 8 1.52 -4.77 -15.72
CA TYR A 8 1.32 -5.24 -14.35
C TYR A 8 0.14 -6.19 -14.22
N ALA A 9 0.16 -7.02 -13.18
CA ALA A 9 -0.94 -7.91 -12.86
C ALA A 9 -1.08 -8.13 -11.35
N TYR A 10 -2.32 -8.32 -10.90
CA TYR A 10 -2.60 -8.74 -9.54
C TYR A 10 -2.62 -10.26 -9.43
N ILE A 11 -2.00 -10.80 -8.39
CA ILE A 11 -2.11 -12.21 -8.02
C ILE A 11 -2.70 -12.34 -6.62
N LYS A 12 -3.85 -13.02 -6.54
CA LYS A 12 -4.50 -13.28 -5.27
C LYS A 12 -3.93 -14.54 -4.63
N ILE A 13 -3.36 -14.41 -3.42
CA ILE A 13 -2.72 -15.53 -2.71
C ILE A 13 -3.62 -16.18 -1.65
N ALA A 14 -4.68 -15.49 -1.22
CA ALA A 14 -5.66 -16.01 -0.27
C ALA A 14 -7.01 -15.32 -0.44
N GLU A 15 -8.05 -15.88 0.14
CA GLU A 15 -9.42 -15.36 0.18
C GLU A 15 -9.98 -15.42 1.60
N GLY A 16 -10.84 -14.43 1.95
CA GLY A 16 -11.45 -14.33 3.28
C GLY A 16 -10.53 -13.70 4.31
N CYS A 17 -11.04 -13.51 5.53
CA CYS A 17 -10.29 -12.85 6.60
C CYS A 17 -10.74 -13.34 7.97
N ASN A 18 -9.78 -13.54 8.89
CA ASN A 18 -10.02 -13.96 10.28
C ASN A 18 -9.77 -12.84 11.30
N ASN A 19 -9.58 -11.58 10.88
CA ASN A 19 -9.34 -10.48 11.81
C ASN A 19 -10.61 -10.02 12.53
N PHE A 20 -11.78 -10.17 11.89
CA PHE A 20 -13.09 -9.82 12.47
C PHE A 20 -13.14 -8.39 13.04
N CYS A 21 -12.51 -7.42 12.34
CA CYS A 21 -12.63 -6.02 12.70
C CYS A 21 -14.11 -5.63 12.80
N ALA A 22 -14.50 -4.92 13.87
CA ALA A 22 -15.92 -4.67 14.21
C ALA A 22 -16.69 -3.91 13.13
N PHE A 23 -16.00 -3.16 12.27
CA PHE A 23 -16.57 -2.38 11.15
C PHE A 23 -16.62 -3.16 9.82
N CYS A 24 -16.03 -4.37 9.75
CA CYS A 24 -15.77 -5.03 8.47
C CYS A 24 -16.71 -6.20 8.22
N ILE A 25 -17.39 -6.17 7.07
CA ILE A 25 -18.31 -7.22 6.63
C ILE A 25 -17.64 -8.39 5.89
N ILE A 26 -16.36 -8.24 5.51
CA ILE A 26 -15.62 -9.21 4.70
C ILE A 26 -15.69 -10.66 5.24
N PRO A 27 -15.51 -10.92 6.55
CA PRO A 27 -15.61 -12.29 7.06
C PRO A 27 -16.98 -12.95 6.79
N HIS A 28 -18.04 -12.18 6.68
CA HIS A 28 -19.39 -12.67 6.36
C HIS A 28 -19.55 -12.92 4.86
N LEU A 29 -18.99 -12.03 4.01
CA LEU A 29 -19.13 -12.12 2.56
C LEU A 29 -18.15 -13.12 1.93
N ARG A 30 -16.90 -13.15 2.38
CA ARG A 30 -15.83 -13.97 1.81
C ARG A 30 -15.48 -15.19 2.65
N GLY A 31 -16.03 -15.28 3.87
CA GLY A 31 -15.80 -16.38 4.80
C GLY A 31 -14.44 -16.31 5.51
N ARG A 32 -14.07 -17.43 6.13
CA ARG A 32 -12.79 -17.57 6.82
C ARG A 32 -11.62 -17.53 5.83
N TYR A 33 -10.45 -17.16 6.35
CA TYR A 33 -9.21 -17.10 5.61
C TYR A 33 -8.85 -18.45 4.98
N ARG A 34 -8.53 -18.45 3.70
CA ARG A 34 -8.13 -19.63 2.92
C ARG A 34 -6.97 -19.26 2.01
N SER A 35 -5.79 -19.78 2.30
CA SER A 35 -4.59 -19.65 1.47
C SER A 35 -4.68 -20.53 0.23
N ARG A 36 -4.11 -20.08 -0.87
CA ARG A 36 -3.80 -20.92 -2.02
C ARG A 36 -2.48 -21.66 -1.78
N ALA A 37 -2.31 -22.82 -2.39
CA ALA A 37 -1.03 -23.55 -2.35
C ALA A 37 0.07 -22.73 -3.02
N VAL A 38 1.30 -22.83 -2.49
CA VAL A 38 2.47 -22.14 -3.05
C VAL A 38 2.66 -22.50 -4.53
N GLU A 39 2.52 -23.78 -4.86
CA GLU A 39 2.71 -24.32 -6.21
C GLU A 39 1.75 -23.71 -7.22
N ASP A 40 0.47 -23.54 -6.84
CA ASP A 40 -0.57 -22.93 -7.69
C ASP A 40 -0.29 -21.44 -7.96
N ILE A 41 0.18 -20.72 -6.92
CA ILE A 41 0.55 -19.31 -7.03
C ILE A 41 1.76 -19.15 -7.96
N LEU A 42 2.80 -19.98 -7.76
CA LEU A 42 4.02 -19.94 -8.58
C LEU A 42 3.74 -20.34 -10.04
N GLN A 43 2.83 -21.27 -10.27
CA GLN A 43 2.44 -21.65 -11.64
C GLN A 43 1.76 -20.47 -12.35
N GLU A 44 0.80 -19.81 -11.70
CA GLU A 44 0.14 -18.62 -12.25
C GLU A 44 1.13 -17.48 -12.46
N ALA A 45 2.00 -17.21 -11.49
CA ALA A 45 3.00 -16.15 -11.58
C ALA A 45 3.98 -16.37 -12.75
N ARG A 46 4.42 -17.61 -13.03
CA ARG A 46 5.26 -17.91 -14.20
C ARG A 46 4.51 -17.61 -15.49
N GLY A 47 3.23 -17.99 -15.61
CA GLY A 47 2.43 -17.67 -16.78
C GLY A 47 2.25 -16.16 -16.99
N LEU A 48 2.12 -15.37 -15.92
CA LEU A 48 2.08 -13.91 -15.99
C LEU A 48 3.43 -13.34 -16.47
N ALA A 49 4.55 -13.80 -15.93
CA ALA A 49 5.88 -13.38 -16.35
C ALA A 49 6.16 -13.70 -17.83
N GLU A 50 5.81 -14.91 -18.29
CA GLU A 50 5.91 -15.35 -19.68
C GLU A 50 5.04 -14.51 -20.63
N SER A 51 3.91 -13.98 -20.15
CA SER A 51 3.05 -13.06 -20.90
C SER A 51 3.58 -11.62 -20.99
N GLY A 52 4.70 -11.32 -20.31
CA GLY A 52 5.37 -10.02 -20.38
C GLY A 52 5.05 -9.07 -19.22
N VAL A 53 4.34 -9.52 -18.20
CA VAL A 53 4.08 -8.72 -16.98
C VAL A 53 5.41 -8.34 -16.30
N LYS A 54 5.58 -7.06 -15.98
CA LYS A 54 6.78 -6.49 -15.35
C LYS A 54 6.64 -6.28 -13.86
N GLU A 55 5.45 -5.89 -13.41
CA GLU A 55 5.14 -5.72 -11.99
C GLU A 55 4.07 -6.73 -11.55
N LEU A 56 4.40 -7.55 -10.54
CA LEU A 56 3.46 -8.47 -9.90
C LEU A 56 2.97 -7.85 -8.59
N ILE A 57 1.65 -7.71 -8.44
CA ILE A 57 1.05 -7.14 -7.23
C ILE A 57 0.35 -8.27 -6.46
N VAL A 58 0.92 -8.61 -5.30
CA VAL A 58 0.45 -9.69 -4.43
C VAL A 58 -0.66 -9.16 -3.51
N VAL A 59 -1.84 -9.78 -3.57
CA VAL A 59 -3.03 -9.31 -2.83
C VAL A 59 -3.75 -10.45 -2.09
N ALA A 60 -4.33 -10.08 -0.95
CA ALA A 60 -5.36 -10.83 -0.23
C ALA A 60 -6.13 -9.82 0.63
N GLN A 61 -7.13 -10.24 1.44
CA GLN A 61 -7.72 -9.39 2.46
C GLN A 61 -6.76 -9.14 3.65
N ASP A 62 -5.78 -10.02 3.83
CA ASP A 62 -4.65 -9.90 4.75
C ASP A 62 -3.53 -10.79 4.21
N THR A 63 -2.57 -10.21 3.49
CA THR A 63 -1.46 -10.95 2.88
C THR A 63 -0.47 -11.47 3.92
N SER A 64 -0.32 -10.75 5.03
CA SER A 64 0.65 -11.08 6.06
C SER A 64 0.40 -12.41 6.77
N ARG A 65 -0.86 -12.89 6.75
CA ARG A 65 -1.24 -14.18 7.35
C ARG A 65 -1.21 -15.36 6.39
N TYR A 66 -0.70 -15.15 5.17
CA TYR A 66 -0.62 -16.22 4.18
C TYR A 66 0.03 -17.47 4.75
N GLY A 67 -0.60 -18.61 4.53
CA GLY A 67 -0.13 -19.92 4.94
C GLY A 67 -0.52 -20.39 6.33
N THR A 68 -1.04 -19.49 7.20
CA THR A 68 -1.39 -19.85 8.58
C THR A 68 -2.43 -20.97 8.69
N ASP A 69 -3.41 -20.98 7.81
CA ASP A 69 -4.48 -21.98 7.74
C ASP A 69 -4.03 -23.26 7.05
N LEU A 70 -3.24 -23.15 5.99
CA LEU A 70 -2.84 -24.27 5.15
C LEU A 70 -1.60 -25.02 5.68
N TYR A 71 -0.63 -24.28 6.26
CA TYR A 71 0.66 -24.83 6.68
C TYR A 71 0.90 -24.73 8.19
N GLY A 72 -0.06 -24.16 8.95
CA GLY A 72 0.05 -23.98 10.40
C GLY A 72 0.97 -22.85 10.86
N ALA A 73 1.58 -22.10 9.92
CA ALA A 73 2.45 -20.95 10.21
C ALA A 73 2.42 -19.94 9.06
N PRO A 74 2.71 -18.64 9.30
CA PRO A 74 2.88 -17.65 8.25
C PRO A 74 3.96 -18.07 7.26
N ARG A 75 3.68 -17.93 5.96
CA ARG A 75 4.57 -18.34 4.86
C ARG A 75 4.79 -17.21 3.83
N LEU A 76 4.37 -15.99 4.13
CA LEU A 76 4.55 -14.88 3.19
C LEU A 76 6.02 -14.65 2.83
N PRO A 77 6.99 -14.62 3.77
CA PRO A 77 8.41 -14.46 3.42
C PRO A 77 8.90 -15.51 2.43
N LEU A 78 8.59 -16.79 2.68
CA LEU A 78 8.95 -17.88 1.78
C LEU A 78 8.32 -17.73 0.39
N LEU A 79 7.03 -17.39 0.32
CA LEU A 79 6.35 -17.18 -0.96
C LEU A 79 6.98 -16.02 -1.74
N LEU A 80 7.28 -14.90 -1.09
CA LEU A 80 7.91 -13.75 -1.72
C LEU A 80 9.30 -14.09 -2.26
N HIS A 81 10.09 -14.84 -1.50
CA HIS A 81 11.38 -15.33 -1.96
C HIS A 81 11.27 -16.21 -3.23
N GLU A 82 10.33 -17.14 -3.27
CA GLU A 82 10.08 -17.96 -4.46
C GLU A 82 9.56 -17.15 -5.66
N LEU A 83 8.70 -16.15 -5.43
CA LEU A 83 8.24 -15.25 -6.48
C LEU A 83 9.38 -14.41 -7.07
N CYS A 84 10.31 -13.94 -6.24
CA CYS A 84 11.48 -13.17 -6.68
C CYS A 84 12.44 -13.98 -7.59
N ARG A 85 12.43 -15.31 -7.49
CA ARG A 85 13.20 -16.20 -8.37
C ARG A 85 12.63 -16.34 -9.77
N ILE A 86 11.38 -15.94 -9.98
CA ILE A 86 10.77 -16.01 -11.31
C ILE A 86 11.41 -14.91 -12.18
N GLU A 87 11.98 -15.32 -13.31
CA GLU A 87 12.48 -14.38 -14.31
C GLU A 87 11.31 -13.66 -15.00
N GLY A 88 11.54 -12.43 -15.47
CA GLY A 88 10.55 -11.62 -16.18
C GLY A 88 9.92 -10.53 -15.33
N PHE A 89 9.67 -10.74 -14.04
CA PHE A 89 9.28 -9.66 -13.15
C PHE A 89 10.46 -8.75 -12.82
N HIS A 90 10.21 -7.45 -12.87
CA HIS A 90 11.12 -6.42 -12.41
C HIS A 90 10.74 -5.96 -11.00
N TRP A 91 9.45 -5.72 -10.75
CA TRP A 91 8.91 -5.38 -9.44
C TRP A 91 7.90 -6.40 -8.92
N ILE A 92 7.95 -6.63 -7.61
CA ILE A 92 6.93 -7.37 -6.86
C ILE A 92 6.47 -6.48 -5.71
N ARG A 93 5.20 -6.11 -5.71
CA ARG A 93 4.55 -5.27 -4.72
C ARG A 93 3.62 -6.12 -3.85
N VAL A 94 3.51 -5.78 -2.56
CA VAL A 94 2.63 -6.47 -1.61
C VAL A 94 1.66 -5.48 -1.00
N HIS A 95 0.38 -5.78 -1.07
CA HIS A 95 -0.69 -4.99 -0.47
C HIS A 95 -1.29 -5.67 0.75
N TYR A 96 -1.93 -4.87 1.62
CA TYR A 96 -2.73 -5.32 2.77
C TYR A 96 -1.94 -6.13 3.80
N LEU A 97 -0.84 -5.56 4.27
CA LEU A 97 -0.07 -6.09 5.39
C LEU A 97 -0.71 -5.67 6.72
N TYR A 98 -0.95 -6.61 7.63
CA TYR A 98 -1.52 -6.27 8.93
C TYR A 98 -0.40 -5.90 9.93
N PRO A 99 -0.57 -4.82 10.74
CA PRO A 99 0.53 -4.28 11.56
C PRO A 99 1.18 -5.30 12.51
N ASP A 100 0.40 -6.16 13.19
CA ASP A 100 0.90 -7.18 14.12
C ASP A 100 1.65 -8.34 13.46
N MET A 101 1.72 -8.36 12.13
CA MET A 101 2.40 -9.38 11.33
C MET A 101 3.64 -8.85 10.59
N ILE A 102 4.04 -7.62 10.84
CA ILE A 102 5.31 -7.06 10.32
C ILE A 102 6.45 -7.61 11.18
N THR A 103 6.89 -8.81 10.86
CA THR A 103 7.94 -9.52 11.58
C THR A 103 9.34 -9.16 11.07
N ASP A 104 10.37 -9.43 11.87
CA ASP A 104 11.76 -9.24 11.44
C ASP A 104 12.06 -10.05 10.18
N GLU A 105 11.58 -11.31 10.08
CA GLU A 105 11.74 -12.17 8.90
C GLU A 105 11.14 -11.52 7.64
N LEU A 106 9.95 -10.91 7.76
CA LEU A 106 9.33 -10.21 6.63
C LEU A 106 10.15 -8.99 6.21
N LEU A 107 10.60 -8.17 7.17
CA LEU A 107 11.43 -7.00 6.88
C LEU A 107 12.79 -7.39 6.27
N ASP A 108 13.42 -8.46 6.78
CA ASP A 108 14.66 -8.99 6.22
C ASP A 108 14.46 -9.52 4.79
N THR A 109 13.30 -10.11 4.49
CA THR A 109 12.94 -10.52 3.13
C THR A 109 12.84 -9.32 2.19
N PHE A 110 12.15 -8.24 2.59
CA PHE A 110 12.10 -7.02 1.79
C PHE A 110 13.49 -6.40 1.59
N ALA A 111 14.32 -6.38 2.62
CA ALA A 111 15.67 -5.83 2.54
C ALA A 111 16.63 -6.64 1.64
N SER A 112 16.41 -7.95 1.52
CA SER A 112 17.31 -8.86 0.78
C SER A 112 16.90 -9.13 -0.66
N GLU A 113 15.62 -8.93 -1.01
CA GLU A 113 15.08 -9.25 -2.32
C GLU A 113 14.93 -8.00 -3.20
N PRO A 114 15.80 -7.79 -4.21
CA PRO A 114 15.83 -6.54 -4.98
C PRO A 114 14.60 -6.31 -5.87
N LYS A 115 13.79 -7.35 -6.12
CA LYS A 115 12.53 -7.22 -6.86
C LYS A 115 11.37 -6.79 -5.98
N LEU A 116 11.46 -6.98 -4.65
CA LEU A 116 10.45 -6.47 -3.73
C LEU A 116 10.57 -4.96 -3.62
N VAL A 117 9.53 -4.26 -4.00
CA VAL A 117 9.50 -2.80 -3.84
C VAL A 117 9.22 -2.45 -2.37
N ASN A 118 9.97 -1.49 -1.83
CA ASN A 118 9.83 -1.03 -0.45
C ASN A 118 8.58 -0.14 -0.26
N TYR A 119 7.44 -0.67 -0.70
CA TYR A 119 6.12 -0.07 -0.55
C TYR A 119 5.29 -0.91 0.41
N MET A 120 5.00 -0.36 1.58
CA MET A 120 4.41 -1.07 2.71
C MET A 120 2.97 -0.59 2.91
N ASP A 121 2.01 -1.32 2.34
CA ASP A 121 0.58 -1.02 2.50
C ASP A 121 0.04 -1.64 3.79
N ILE A 122 -0.05 -0.83 4.84
CA ILE A 122 -0.36 -1.25 6.22
C ILE A 122 -1.60 -0.48 6.69
N PRO A 123 -2.83 -1.01 6.55
CA PRO A 123 -4.05 -0.34 6.96
C PRO A 123 -4.16 -0.26 8.50
N ILE A 124 -3.75 0.85 9.08
CA ILE A 124 -3.73 1.09 10.53
C ILE A 124 -5.14 1.38 11.06
N GLN A 125 -5.95 2.13 10.32
CA GLN A 125 -7.32 2.54 10.57
C GLN A 125 -7.44 3.64 11.65
N HIS A 126 -6.82 3.50 12.82
CA HIS A 126 -6.75 4.47 13.91
C HIS A 126 -5.54 4.17 14.79
N VAL A 127 -5.17 5.10 15.69
CA VAL A 127 -4.01 4.93 16.60
C VAL A 127 -4.39 4.91 18.08
N ASN A 128 -5.60 5.40 18.42
CA ASN A 128 -6.05 5.40 19.82
C ASN A 128 -6.39 4.00 20.31
N ASP A 129 -5.81 3.59 21.44
CA ASP A 129 -5.95 2.23 21.99
C ASP A 129 -7.39 1.84 22.31
N ALA A 130 -8.23 2.80 22.77
CA ALA A 130 -9.63 2.52 23.08
C ALA A 130 -10.43 2.26 21.80
N ILE A 131 -10.16 3.03 20.73
CA ILE A 131 -10.77 2.83 19.41
C ILE A 131 -10.32 1.51 18.82
N LEU A 132 -9.02 1.23 18.80
CA LEU A 132 -8.48 -0.03 18.26
C LEU A 132 -9.12 -1.24 18.96
N ARG A 133 -9.17 -1.23 20.27
CA ARG A 133 -9.80 -2.30 21.07
C ARG A 133 -11.29 -2.43 20.76
N ARG A 134 -12.03 -1.31 20.69
CA ARG A 134 -13.47 -1.29 20.36
C ARG A 134 -13.74 -1.83 18.95
N MET A 135 -12.84 -1.57 18.00
CA MET A 135 -12.90 -2.06 16.63
C MET A 135 -12.35 -3.48 16.46
N ASN A 136 -12.05 -4.18 17.55
CA ASN A 136 -11.45 -5.52 17.54
C ASN A 136 -10.17 -5.57 16.69
N ARG A 137 -9.38 -4.49 16.73
CA ARG A 137 -8.07 -4.44 16.08
C ARG A 137 -6.99 -4.82 17.09
N ARG A 138 -6.05 -5.62 16.61
CA ARG A 138 -4.89 -6.03 17.43
C ARG A 138 -3.85 -4.93 17.40
N GLY A 139 -3.13 -4.85 18.50
CA GLY A 139 -2.07 -3.87 18.69
C GLY A 139 -2.54 -2.64 19.44
N THR A 140 -1.56 -1.90 19.90
CA THR A 140 -1.66 -0.62 20.62
C THR A 140 -0.90 0.44 19.85
N ARG A 141 -1.08 1.71 20.21
CA ARG A 141 -0.28 2.82 19.66
C ARG A 141 1.21 2.56 19.85
N ALA A 142 1.63 2.12 21.03
CA ALA A 142 3.04 1.84 21.31
C ALA A 142 3.62 0.76 20.38
N GLU A 143 2.87 -0.31 20.11
CA GLU A 143 3.27 -1.37 19.18
C GLU A 143 3.31 -0.88 17.72
N LEU A 144 2.41 0.04 17.33
CA LEU A 144 2.45 0.68 16.02
C LEU A 144 3.70 1.56 15.87
N ASP A 145 4.03 2.36 16.88
CA ASP A 145 5.22 3.21 16.89
C ASP A 145 6.51 2.38 16.83
N GLU A 146 6.59 1.29 17.58
CA GLU A 146 7.72 0.35 17.55
C GLU A 146 7.84 -0.32 16.16
N MET A 147 6.74 -0.76 15.58
CA MET A 147 6.70 -1.36 14.25
C MET A 147 7.20 -0.38 13.19
N LEU A 148 6.73 0.88 13.21
CA LEU A 148 7.17 1.91 12.27
C LEU A 148 8.67 2.24 12.42
N GLN A 149 9.14 2.37 13.66
CA GLN A 149 10.56 2.60 13.93
C GLN A 149 11.44 1.47 13.40
N LYS A 150 11.04 0.22 13.64
CA LYS A 150 11.71 -0.97 13.14
C LYS A 150 11.73 -1.01 11.61
N LEU A 151 10.59 -0.74 10.98
CA LEU A 151 10.44 -0.72 9.53
C LEU A 151 11.37 0.33 8.90
N ARG A 152 11.31 1.59 9.36
CA ARG A 152 12.17 2.66 8.84
C ARG A 152 13.67 2.41 9.09
N SER A 153 14.02 1.71 10.17
CA SER A 153 15.41 1.33 10.45
C SER A 153 15.94 0.25 9.47
N ARG A 154 15.07 -0.71 9.07
CA ARG A 154 15.45 -1.80 8.16
C ARG A 154 15.33 -1.42 6.69
N LEU A 155 14.36 -0.58 6.36
CA LEU A 155 14.01 -0.13 5.01
C LEU A 155 13.93 1.40 5.01
N PRO A 156 15.07 2.11 4.98
CA PRO A 156 15.09 3.58 5.10
C PRO A 156 14.38 4.33 3.98
N ASP A 157 14.25 3.72 2.81
CA ASP A 157 13.57 4.22 1.62
C ASP A 157 12.11 3.75 1.51
N ALA A 158 11.60 3.04 2.53
CA ALA A 158 10.23 2.53 2.49
C ALA A 158 9.20 3.65 2.40
N VAL A 159 8.25 3.45 1.50
CA VAL A 159 7.02 4.23 1.41
C VAL A 159 5.92 3.50 2.16
N ILE A 160 5.39 4.14 3.19
CA ILE A 160 4.34 3.55 4.03
C ILE A 160 3.01 4.14 3.58
N ARG A 161 2.15 3.24 3.10
CA ARG A 161 0.75 3.55 2.80
C ARG A 161 -0.15 3.06 3.92
N THR A 162 -1.13 3.87 4.29
CA THR A 162 -2.15 3.46 5.25
C THR A 162 -3.53 3.97 4.87
N SER A 163 -4.54 3.32 5.40
CA SER A 163 -5.93 3.79 5.41
C SER A 163 -6.32 4.12 6.84
N LEU A 164 -6.99 5.25 7.03
CA LEU A 164 -7.56 5.71 8.28
C LEU A 164 -9.06 5.83 8.15
N ILE A 165 -9.80 5.61 9.24
CA ILE A 165 -11.25 5.76 9.27
C ILE A 165 -11.59 6.80 10.33
N THR A 166 -12.32 7.83 9.92
CA THR A 166 -12.84 8.89 10.80
C THR A 166 -14.28 8.62 11.21
N GLY A 167 -14.68 9.05 12.39
CA GLY A 167 -16.03 8.86 12.91
C GLY A 167 -16.32 7.46 13.44
N LEU A 168 -15.28 6.66 13.70
CA LEU A 168 -15.45 5.34 14.32
C LEU A 168 -16.17 5.42 15.67
N PRO A 169 -16.95 4.38 16.05
CA PRO A 169 -17.57 4.31 17.35
C PRO A 169 -16.61 4.63 18.50
N GLY A 170 -16.93 5.70 19.26
CA GLY A 170 -16.14 6.20 20.36
C GLY A 170 -15.04 7.19 20.02
N GLU A 171 -14.91 7.59 18.75
CA GLU A 171 -14.01 8.67 18.35
C GLU A 171 -14.63 10.04 18.73
N GLY A 172 -14.12 10.63 19.81
CA GLY A 172 -14.39 12.02 20.18
C GLY A 172 -13.31 12.96 19.63
N GLU A 173 -13.32 14.20 20.14
CA GLU A 173 -12.34 15.20 19.70
C GLU A 173 -10.91 14.83 20.14
N ALA A 174 -10.76 14.34 21.37
CA ALA A 174 -9.44 13.98 21.90
C ALA A 174 -8.78 12.84 21.12
N GLU A 175 -9.55 11.82 20.74
CA GLU A 175 -9.07 10.68 19.96
C GLU A 175 -8.69 11.11 18.53
N PHE A 176 -9.46 12.02 17.94
CA PHE A 176 -9.16 12.59 16.63
C PHE A 176 -7.91 13.49 16.66
N GLU A 177 -7.77 14.35 17.67
CA GLU A 177 -6.56 15.17 17.87
C GLU A 177 -5.31 14.28 18.05
N GLU A 178 -5.42 13.18 18.80
CA GLU A 178 -4.35 12.19 18.95
C GLU A 178 -3.94 11.60 17.60
N LEU A 179 -4.91 11.23 16.75
CA LEU A 179 -4.64 10.72 15.41
C LEU A 179 -3.92 11.75 14.54
N CYS A 180 -4.37 13.00 14.55
CA CYS A 180 -3.73 14.08 13.80
C CYS A 180 -2.31 14.38 14.30
N ALA A 181 -2.08 14.37 15.61
CA ALA A 181 -0.76 14.55 16.19
C ALA A 181 0.19 13.44 15.75
N TRP A 182 -0.28 12.20 15.83
CA TRP A 182 0.49 11.02 15.42
C TRP A 182 0.87 11.07 13.93
N LEU A 183 -0.03 11.51 13.04
CA LEU A 183 0.29 11.68 11.61
C LEU A 183 1.37 12.72 11.37
N ARG A 184 1.32 13.86 12.10
CA ARG A 184 2.36 14.91 11.99
C ARG A 184 3.74 14.42 12.46
N GLU A 185 3.76 13.56 13.49
CA GLU A 185 4.98 12.99 14.04
C GLU A 185 5.60 11.95 13.08
N ASN A 186 4.76 11.06 12.54
CA ASN A 186 5.23 9.91 11.77
C ASN A 186 5.37 10.17 10.27
N LYS A 187 4.70 11.21 9.75
CA LYS A 187 4.79 11.65 8.33
C LYS A 187 4.75 10.48 7.34
N LEU A 188 3.66 9.69 7.40
CA LEU A 188 3.48 8.59 6.46
C LEU A 188 3.31 9.12 5.04
N GLU A 189 3.97 8.48 4.07
CA GLU A 189 4.08 8.97 2.69
C GLU A 189 2.76 8.92 1.93
N ARG A 190 1.90 7.94 2.22
CA ARG A 190 0.60 7.76 1.55
C ARG A 190 -0.49 7.45 2.58
N VAL A 191 -1.44 8.35 2.76
CA VAL A 191 -2.56 8.18 3.69
C VAL A 191 -3.88 8.44 2.99
N GLY A 192 -4.77 7.45 3.00
CA GLY A 192 -6.18 7.62 2.62
C GLY A 192 -7.06 7.75 3.85
N ALA A 193 -7.91 8.78 3.92
CA ALA A 193 -8.91 8.94 4.96
C ALA A 193 -10.30 8.56 4.44
N PHE A 194 -11.02 7.76 5.21
CA PHE A 194 -12.35 7.27 4.88
C PHE A 194 -13.31 7.59 6.02
N VAL A 195 -14.52 8.02 5.67
CA VAL A 195 -15.61 8.19 6.65
C VAL A 195 -16.12 6.81 7.06
N PHE A 196 -16.32 6.60 8.35
CA PHE A 196 -16.98 5.39 8.83
C PHE A 196 -18.38 5.27 8.24
N SER A 197 -18.64 4.15 7.59
CA SER A 197 -19.95 3.77 7.09
C SER A 197 -20.43 2.52 7.83
N PRO A 198 -21.55 2.58 8.56
CA PRO A 198 -22.07 1.42 9.28
C PRO A 198 -22.60 0.39 8.28
N GLU A 199 -21.94 -0.77 8.24
CA GLU A 199 -22.32 -1.89 7.37
C GLU A 199 -23.24 -2.86 8.12
N ASP A 200 -24.41 -3.16 7.54
CA ASP A 200 -25.38 -4.08 8.10
C ASP A 200 -24.76 -5.44 8.42
N GLY A 201 -25.05 -5.97 9.60
CA GLY A 201 -24.50 -7.24 10.08
C GLY A 201 -23.15 -7.14 10.80
N THR A 202 -22.51 -5.96 10.82
CA THR A 202 -21.30 -5.74 11.58
C THR A 202 -21.60 -5.32 13.04
N PRO A 203 -20.70 -5.63 14.02
CA PRO A 203 -20.85 -5.13 15.38
C PRO A 203 -20.88 -3.60 15.45
N ALA A 204 -20.03 -2.90 14.69
CA ALA A 204 -19.90 -1.45 14.73
C ALA A 204 -21.15 -0.72 14.26
N ALA A 205 -21.95 -1.30 13.36
CA ALA A 205 -23.20 -0.72 12.89
C ALA A 205 -24.25 -0.50 14.01
N LYS A 206 -24.08 -1.20 15.14
CA LYS A 206 -24.98 -1.10 16.30
C LYS A 206 -24.44 -0.20 17.40
N MET A 207 -23.26 0.36 17.21
CA MET A 207 -22.60 1.23 18.17
C MET A 207 -22.93 2.69 17.86
N GLU A 208 -22.97 3.51 18.90
CA GLU A 208 -23.00 4.97 18.73
C GLU A 208 -21.70 5.46 18.09
N HIS A 209 -21.79 6.26 17.08
CA HIS A 209 -20.67 6.81 16.31
C HIS A 209 -20.89 8.31 16.02
N ALA A 210 -19.86 8.99 15.52
CA ALA A 210 -19.97 10.39 15.16
C ALA A 210 -20.98 10.61 14.03
N ASP A 211 -21.60 11.80 14.01
CA ASP A 211 -22.42 12.23 12.88
C ASP A 211 -21.59 12.27 11.60
N GLU A 212 -22.22 11.96 10.46
CA GLU A 212 -21.56 11.90 9.16
C GLU A 212 -20.84 13.20 8.81
N GLU A 213 -21.45 14.38 9.11
CA GLU A 213 -20.84 15.68 8.86
C GLU A 213 -19.54 15.88 9.67
N VAL A 214 -19.51 15.40 10.92
CA VAL A 214 -18.32 15.45 11.78
C VAL A 214 -17.25 14.54 11.23
N ALA A 215 -17.60 13.30 10.86
CA ALA A 215 -16.68 12.34 10.31
C ALA A 215 -16.11 12.79 8.97
N GLN A 216 -16.94 13.38 8.09
CA GLN A 216 -16.52 13.95 6.81
C GLN A 216 -15.51 15.08 7.01
N ARG A 217 -15.81 16.03 7.91
CA ARG A 217 -14.91 17.14 8.23
C ARG A 217 -13.56 16.64 8.76
N ARG A 218 -13.57 15.59 9.59
CA ARG A 218 -12.33 14.97 10.09
C ARG A 218 -11.52 14.33 8.96
N ALA A 219 -12.17 13.66 8.01
CA ALA A 219 -11.51 13.10 6.84
C ALA A 219 -10.85 14.19 5.97
N GLU A 220 -11.53 15.33 5.78
CA GLU A 220 -10.99 16.49 5.07
C GLU A 220 -9.75 17.08 5.78
N ILE A 221 -9.77 17.18 7.11
CA ILE A 221 -8.61 17.64 7.90
C ILE A 221 -7.42 16.70 7.71
N ILE A 222 -7.65 15.37 7.72
CA ILE A 222 -6.58 14.41 7.47
C ILE A 222 -6.06 14.54 6.03
N ALA A 223 -6.94 14.71 5.05
CA ALA A 223 -6.54 14.88 3.65
C ALA A 223 -5.69 16.16 3.46
N GLU A 224 -6.07 17.28 4.10
CA GLU A 224 -5.28 18.51 4.09
C GLU A 224 -3.92 18.34 4.77
N LEU A 225 -3.87 17.64 5.90
CA LEU A 225 -2.62 17.33 6.58
C LEU A 225 -1.72 16.44 5.69
N GLN A 226 -2.29 15.43 5.06
CA GLN A 226 -1.58 14.53 4.16
C GLN A 226 -1.05 15.24 2.92
N SER A 227 -1.81 16.17 2.34
CA SER A 227 -1.33 16.98 1.22
C SER A 227 -0.01 17.69 1.56
N ARG A 228 0.10 18.29 2.74
CA ARG A 228 1.33 18.95 3.19
C ARG A 228 2.49 17.97 3.38
N ILE A 229 2.22 16.77 3.90
CA ILE A 229 3.24 15.72 4.05
C ILE A 229 3.72 15.25 2.68
N MET A 230 2.81 15.08 1.72
CA MET A 230 3.15 14.74 0.33
C MET A 230 3.97 15.83 -0.36
N ASP A 231 3.64 17.10 -0.15
CA ASP A 231 4.41 18.22 -0.69
C ASP A 231 5.87 18.19 -0.17
N GLU A 232 6.06 17.94 1.14
CA GLU A 232 7.40 17.76 1.73
C GLU A 232 8.13 16.54 1.12
N TYR A 233 7.42 15.43 0.97
CA TYR A 233 7.96 14.20 0.37
C TYR A 233 8.39 14.43 -1.08
N ASN A 234 7.53 15.05 -1.90
CA ASN A 234 7.81 15.33 -3.30
C ASN A 234 8.95 16.35 -3.45
N ALA A 235 8.96 17.40 -2.63
CA ALA A 235 10.05 18.38 -2.63
C ALA A 235 11.43 17.75 -2.33
N ALA A 236 11.47 16.76 -1.44
CA ALA A 236 12.69 16.02 -1.13
C ALA A 236 13.18 15.12 -2.28
N ARG A 237 12.36 14.84 -3.29
CA ARG A 237 12.71 14.06 -4.49
C ARG A 237 13.29 14.91 -5.62
N VAL A 238 13.09 16.23 -5.59
CA VAL A 238 13.62 17.12 -6.63
C VAL A 238 15.15 17.03 -6.68
N GLY A 239 15.67 16.83 -7.89
CA GLY A 239 17.11 16.62 -8.15
C GLY A 239 17.57 15.16 -8.06
N THR A 240 16.74 14.24 -7.54
CA THR A 240 17.06 12.80 -7.53
C THR A 240 16.74 12.15 -8.89
N VAL A 241 17.37 11.02 -9.15
CA VAL A 241 17.05 10.16 -10.30
C VAL A 241 16.28 8.96 -9.80
N MET A 242 15.11 8.71 -10.38
CA MET A 242 14.24 7.61 -10.00
C MET A 242 13.96 6.69 -11.17
N GLU A 243 13.86 5.39 -10.92
CA GLU A 243 13.40 4.42 -11.91
C GLU A 243 11.88 4.51 -12.03
N VAL A 244 11.39 4.64 -13.26
CA VAL A 244 9.98 4.82 -13.60
C VAL A 244 9.54 3.72 -14.56
N LEU A 245 8.48 3.00 -14.21
CA LEU A 245 7.75 2.13 -15.13
C LEU A 245 6.82 3.00 -15.97
N CYS A 246 7.13 3.17 -17.25
CA CYS A 246 6.29 3.92 -18.17
C CYS A 246 4.95 3.20 -18.37
N GLU A 247 3.85 3.92 -18.26
CA GLU A 247 2.49 3.40 -18.44
C GLU A 247 1.79 3.99 -19.67
N GLY A 248 2.32 5.07 -20.23
CA GLY A 248 1.77 5.69 -21.43
C GLY A 248 2.31 7.07 -21.71
N GLU A 249 1.62 7.75 -22.63
CA GLU A 249 1.87 9.12 -23.05
C GLU A 249 0.55 9.91 -23.01
N GLU A 250 0.58 11.12 -22.48
CA GLU A 250 -0.57 12.03 -22.50
C GLU A 250 -0.78 12.60 -23.91
N PRO A 251 -1.95 12.39 -24.53
CA PRO A 251 -2.19 12.84 -25.90
C PRO A 251 -2.11 14.36 -26.09
N GLU A 252 -2.43 15.12 -25.03
CA GLU A 252 -2.53 16.58 -25.08
C GLU A 252 -1.16 17.27 -24.94
N THR A 253 -0.28 16.71 -24.12
CA THR A 253 1.02 17.30 -23.79
C THR A 253 2.20 16.63 -24.46
N GLY A 254 2.02 15.37 -24.90
CA GLY A 254 3.11 14.51 -25.38
C GLY A 254 4.09 14.09 -24.28
N ARG A 255 3.76 14.34 -23.01
CA ARG A 255 4.57 13.86 -21.87
C ARG A 255 4.28 12.39 -21.62
N CYS A 256 5.32 11.62 -21.36
CA CYS A 256 5.17 10.27 -20.83
C CYS A 256 4.69 10.33 -19.39
N PHE A 257 3.97 9.30 -18.96
CA PHE A 257 3.63 9.11 -17.56
C PHE A 257 3.91 7.69 -17.11
N GLY A 258 4.18 7.54 -15.82
CA GLY A 258 4.47 6.24 -15.23
C GLY A 258 4.53 6.31 -13.72
N ARG A 259 4.99 5.24 -13.09
CA ARG A 259 5.07 5.11 -11.63
C ARG A 259 6.49 4.72 -11.20
N THR A 260 6.84 5.15 -10.01
CA THR A 260 8.01 4.64 -9.29
C THR A 260 7.62 3.46 -8.39
N TYR A 261 8.60 2.88 -7.73
CA TYR A 261 8.34 1.90 -6.67
C TYR A 261 7.45 2.45 -5.55
N ALA A 262 7.44 3.76 -5.38
CA ALA A 262 6.71 4.48 -4.33
C ALA A 262 5.20 4.65 -4.63
N ASP A 263 4.73 4.21 -5.80
CA ASP A 263 3.39 4.48 -6.27
C ASP A 263 2.68 3.19 -6.70
N SER A 264 1.51 2.93 -6.16
CA SER A 264 0.65 1.82 -6.56
C SER A 264 -0.27 2.22 -7.71
N PRO A 265 -0.56 1.32 -8.67
CA PRO A 265 -1.44 1.63 -9.80
C PRO A 265 -2.81 2.14 -9.34
N ASP A 266 -3.31 3.18 -10.00
CA ASP A 266 -4.66 3.75 -9.84
C ASP A 266 -5.01 4.30 -8.43
N ILE A 267 -4.04 4.31 -7.51
CA ILE A 267 -4.27 4.70 -6.10
C ILE A 267 -3.43 5.91 -5.71
N ASP A 268 -2.14 5.90 -6.08
CA ASP A 268 -1.17 6.93 -5.72
C ASP A 268 -0.90 7.89 -6.89
N GLY A 269 0.05 8.81 -6.70
CA GLY A 269 0.50 9.71 -7.74
C GLY A 269 1.28 9.03 -8.85
N ARG A 270 1.70 9.79 -9.83
CA ARG A 270 2.50 9.36 -10.98
C ARG A 270 3.68 10.30 -11.22
N VAL A 271 4.54 9.91 -12.12
CA VAL A 271 5.62 10.74 -12.63
C VAL A 271 5.28 11.13 -14.05
N LEU A 272 5.20 12.44 -14.32
CA LEU A 272 5.10 13.02 -15.67
C LEU A 272 6.49 13.37 -16.13
N PHE A 273 6.91 12.91 -17.33
CA PHE A 273 8.27 13.17 -17.77
C PHE A 273 8.38 13.41 -19.27
N SER A 274 9.33 14.26 -19.64
CA SER A 274 9.75 14.41 -21.04
C SER A 274 10.78 13.35 -21.39
N ALA A 275 10.72 12.85 -22.61
CA ALA A 275 11.65 11.87 -23.15
C ALA A 275 12.17 12.30 -24.52
N ALA A 276 13.48 12.14 -24.75
CA ALA A 276 14.11 12.45 -26.04
C ALA A 276 13.81 11.40 -27.14
N ARG A 277 13.25 10.25 -26.74
CA ARG A 277 12.84 9.15 -27.61
C ARG A 277 11.45 8.64 -27.24
N SER A 278 10.85 7.86 -28.11
CA SER A 278 9.63 7.14 -27.76
C SER A 278 9.92 6.11 -26.66
N VAL A 279 9.05 6.06 -25.63
CA VAL A 279 9.08 5.11 -24.54
C VAL A 279 7.78 4.30 -24.58
N SER A 280 7.91 2.98 -24.59
CA SER A 280 6.73 2.10 -24.65
C SER A 280 6.16 1.82 -23.26
N PRO A 281 4.82 1.64 -23.11
CA PRO A 281 4.25 1.14 -21.86
C PRO A 281 4.89 -0.19 -21.45
N GLY A 282 5.29 -0.30 -20.18
CA GLY A 282 6.01 -1.45 -19.65
C GLY A 282 7.55 -1.34 -19.71
N GLU A 283 8.07 -0.26 -20.28
CA GLU A 283 9.50 0.04 -20.27
C GLU A 283 9.90 0.75 -18.96
N PHE A 284 11.04 0.36 -18.38
CA PHE A 284 11.66 1.06 -17.27
C PHE A 284 12.67 2.08 -17.76
N VAL A 285 12.57 3.29 -17.25
CA VAL A 285 13.46 4.40 -17.59
C VAL A 285 13.92 5.13 -16.35
N MET A 286 15.11 5.71 -16.40
CA MET A 286 15.60 6.58 -15.33
C MET A 286 15.14 8.01 -15.60
N VAL A 287 14.50 8.63 -14.62
CA VAL A 287 13.95 9.98 -14.72
C VAL A 287 14.55 10.87 -13.62
N ARG A 288 15.15 11.98 -14.02
CA ARG A 288 15.56 13.03 -13.09
C ARG A 288 14.36 13.87 -12.71
N ILE A 289 14.00 13.87 -11.44
CA ILE A 289 12.88 14.66 -10.91
C ILE A 289 13.28 16.14 -10.88
N THR A 290 12.50 16.97 -11.55
CA THR A 290 12.72 18.42 -11.66
C THR A 290 11.73 19.24 -10.85
N GLY A 291 10.59 18.64 -10.44
CA GLY A 291 9.55 19.33 -9.70
C GLY A 291 8.38 18.42 -9.32
N ALA A 292 7.29 19.03 -8.88
CA ALA A 292 6.00 18.41 -8.64
C ALA A 292 4.88 19.34 -9.11
N GLU A 293 3.80 18.77 -9.68
CA GLU A 293 2.61 19.47 -10.15
C GLU A 293 1.37 18.70 -9.66
N ASP A 294 0.46 19.36 -8.95
CA ASP A 294 -0.82 18.77 -8.49
C ASP A 294 -0.69 17.42 -7.75
N GLY A 295 0.41 17.25 -7.01
CA GLY A 295 0.70 16.01 -6.27
C GLY A 295 1.51 14.97 -7.05
N ASP A 296 1.60 15.09 -8.37
CA ASP A 296 2.44 14.25 -9.23
C ASP A 296 3.88 14.75 -9.28
N LEU A 297 4.84 13.86 -9.46
CA LEU A 297 6.24 14.23 -9.74
C LEU A 297 6.41 14.61 -11.21
N VAL A 298 7.30 15.56 -11.50
CA VAL A 298 7.65 15.96 -12.86
C VAL A 298 9.13 15.78 -13.07
N GLY A 299 9.53 15.31 -14.27
CA GLY A 299 10.93 15.05 -14.55
C GLY A 299 11.30 14.97 -16.02
N GLU A 300 12.55 14.60 -16.26
CA GLU A 300 13.14 14.41 -17.57
C GLU A 300 13.86 13.07 -17.61
N MET A 301 13.66 12.29 -18.68
CA MET A 301 14.34 11.02 -18.86
C MET A 301 15.86 11.25 -19.01
N GLU A 302 16.67 10.49 -18.29
CA GLU A 302 18.12 10.47 -18.44
C GLU A 302 18.53 9.77 -19.74
N GLU A 303 19.38 10.41 -20.55
CA GLU A 303 19.78 9.89 -21.88
C GLU A 303 20.76 8.71 -21.82
N ASN A 304 21.42 8.45 -20.66
CA ASN A 304 22.53 7.51 -20.54
C ASN A 304 22.47 6.65 -19.26
N ALA A 305 21.31 6.10 -18.93
CA ALA A 305 21.19 5.15 -17.80
C ALA A 305 21.05 3.71 -18.30
#